data_83b74f15505fc5aaffe46c921d5c783b
#
_entry.id   83b74f15505fc5aaffe46c921d5c783b
#
_cell.length_a   1.000
_cell.length_b   1.000
_cell.length_c   1.000
_cell.angle_alpha   90.00
_cell.angle_beta   90.00
_cell.angle_gamma   90.00
#
_symmetry.space_group_name_H-M   'P 1'
#
loop_
_entity.id
_entity.type
_entity.pdbx_description
1 polymer ?
#
loop_
_entity_poly.entity_id
_entity_poly.type
_entity_poly.pdbx_seq_one_letter_code
_entity_poly.pdbx_strand_id
1 'polypeptide(L)'
;DGQPKNAEWAAQITGVSAQTIINLARRMAECRTMISTAWSLQRSDHGEQPIWLTVILASLLGQIGLPGGGFGIGYGCENGIGNPVKIFNWPALSQGTNSVEEFIPVARIADMLLHPGTKFDYDGEKLSYPDIRLLYWAGGNPFHHHQDLNRLVDAFRQPECVIVNEIWWTATARHADIVFPITTVLERNDLMMTKWEPMATPMHKAIEPVGESRNDYDVFSGLAQRLGFFEEFTEGRNEEEWLRHLWDQARQRA
;
A
#
# COMPACT_ATOMS: atom_id res chain seq x y z
N ASP A 1 -6.85 -32.87 -3.02
CA ASP A 1 -8.00 -33.31 -3.82
C ASP A 1 -7.70 -34.61 -4.61
N GLY A 2 -6.47 -35.10 -4.55
CA GLY A 2 -6.02 -36.31 -5.25
C GLY A 2 -5.84 -36.19 -6.76
N GLN A 3 -6.07 -35.00 -7.34
CA GLN A 3 -5.88 -34.76 -8.76
C GLN A 3 -4.42 -34.35 -9.02
N PRO A 4 -3.68 -35.03 -9.93
CA PRO A 4 -2.35 -34.62 -10.35
C PRO A 4 -2.37 -33.23 -10.98
N LYS A 5 -1.53 -32.32 -10.50
CA LYS A 5 -1.37 -30.97 -11.03
C LYS A 5 -0.25 -30.96 -12.10
N ASN A 6 -0.48 -31.71 -13.18
CA ASN A 6 0.48 -31.85 -14.30
C ASN A 6 0.35 -30.72 -15.33
N ALA A 7 1.15 -30.78 -16.38
CA ALA A 7 1.14 -29.75 -17.42
C ALA A 7 -0.18 -29.69 -18.21
N GLU A 8 -0.86 -30.82 -18.39
CA GLU A 8 -2.17 -30.92 -19.05
C GLU A 8 -3.26 -30.23 -18.23
N TRP A 9 -3.27 -30.47 -16.91
CA TRP A 9 -4.16 -29.79 -15.98
C TRP A 9 -3.92 -28.26 -15.99
N ALA A 10 -2.65 -27.84 -15.93
CA ALA A 10 -2.30 -26.42 -15.96
C ALA A 10 -2.67 -25.75 -17.29
N ALA A 11 -2.53 -26.46 -18.41
CA ALA A 11 -2.87 -25.95 -19.73
C ALA A 11 -4.36 -25.61 -19.86
N GLN A 12 -5.23 -26.42 -19.28
CA GLN A 12 -6.68 -26.18 -19.29
C GLN A 12 -7.07 -24.91 -18.53
N ILE A 13 -6.32 -24.56 -17.46
CA ILE A 13 -6.60 -23.39 -16.62
C ILE A 13 -5.98 -22.12 -17.20
N THR A 14 -4.73 -22.21 -17.65
CA THR A 14 -3.93 -21.05 -18.04
C THR A 14 -4.05 -20.68 -19.52
N GLY A 15 -4.53 -21.59 -20.36
CA GLY A 15 -4.47 -21.46 -21.82
C GLY A 15 -3.07 -21.61 -22.41
N VAL A 16 -2.03 -21.86 -21.60
CA VAL A 16 -0.67 -22.15 -22.07
C VAL A 16 -0.56 -23.63 -22.41
N SER A 17 -0.02 -23.98 -23.60
CA SER A 17 0.05 -25.38 -23.99
C SER A 17 0.89 -26.22 -23.02
N ALA A 18 0.49 -27.46 -22.77
CA ALA A 18 1.22 -28.38 -21.89
C ALA A 18 2.68 -28.55 -22.35
N GLN A 19 2.92 -28.59 -23.64
CA GLN A 19 4.28 -28.69 -24.17
C GLN A 19 5.14 -27.46 -23.84
N THR A 20 4.56 -26.27 -23.89
CA THR A 20 5.26 -25.03 -23.49
C THR A 20 5.63 -25.06 -22.00
N ILE A 21 4.71 -25.51 -21.14
CA ILE A 21 4.96 -25.66 -19.69
C ILE A 21 6.10 -26.65 -19.44
N ILE A 22 6.06 -27.80 -20.07
CA ILE A 22 7.13 -28.84 -19.96
C ILE A 22 8.49 -28.31 -20.42
N ASN A 23 8.53 -27.65 -21.57
CA ASN A 23 9.76 -27.09 -22.12
C ASN A 23 10.32 -25.99 -21.21
N LEU A 24 9.47 -25.12 -20.65
CA LEU A 24 9.89 -24.11 -19.70
C LEU A 24 10.49 -24.74 -18.43
N ALA A 25 9.80 -25.71 -17.85
CA ALA A 25 10.27 -26.40 -16.63
C ALA A 25 11.66 -27.06 -16.85
N ARG A 26 11.87 -27.74 -18.00
CA ARG A 26 13.15 -28.33 -18.34
C ARG A 26 14.25 -27.28 -18.51
N ARG A 27 13.94 -26.20 -19.23
CA ARG A 27 14.88 -25.09 -19.42
C ARG A 27 15.28 -24.43 -18.11
N MET A 28 14.32 -24.25 -17.18
CA MET A 28 14.59 -23.71 -15.85
C MET A 28 15.54 -24.61 -15.05
N ALA A 29 15.44 -25.95 -15.21
CA ALA A 29 16.32 -26.89 -14.54
C ALA A 29 17.72 -26.93 -15.15
N GLU A 30 17.85 -26.73 -16.47
CA GLU A 30 19.12 -26.77 -17.22
C GLU A 30 19.93 -25.47 -17.08
N CYS A 31 19.28 -24.33 -16.80
CA CYS A 31 19.91 -23.03 -16.77
C CYS A 31 19.99 -22.45 -15.33
N ARG A 32 20.87 -21.46 -15.16
CA ARG A 32 20.80 -20.59 -13.98
C ARG A 32 19.51 -19.80 -14.05
N THR A 33 18.60 -20.03 -13.08
CA THR A 33 17.25 -19.50 -13.10
C THR A 33 16.93 -18.73 -11.83
N MET A 34 16.53 -17.49 -11.99
CA MET A 34 15.87 -16.69 -10.95
C MET A 34 14.41 -16.47 -11.34
N ILE A 35 13.50 -16.76 -10.41
CA ILE A 35 12.07 -16.57 -10.60
C ILE A 35 11.68 -15.26 -9.94
N SER A 36 11.18 -14.31 -10.70
CA SER A 36 10.71 -13.02 -10.17
C SER A 36 9.21 -12.89 -10.38
N THR A 37 8.51 -12.48 -9.33
CA THR A 37 7.06 -12.24 -9.35
C THR A 37 6.73 -10.80 -8.99
N ALA A 38 5.62 -10.32 -9.55
CA ALA A 38 5.12 -9.00 -9.22
C ALA A 38 4.57 -8.96 -7.79
N TRP A 39 4.80 -7.84 -7.11
CA TRP A 39 4.26 -7.61 -5.77
C TRP A 39 2.74 -7.60 -5.74
N SER A 40 2.11 -7.15 -6.81
CA SER A 40 0.65 -7.03 -6.95
C SER A 40 -0.12 -8.35 -6.83
N LEU A 41 0.53 -9.51 -6.98
CA LEU A 41 -0.13 -10.82 -6.83
C LEU A 41 -0.81 -11.00 -5.47
N GLN A 42 -0.27 -10.39 -4.42
CA GLN A 42 -0.86 -10.41 -3.08
C GLN A 42 -2.27 -9.81 -3.01
N ARG A 43 -2.67 -8.98 -3.99
CA ARG A 43 -3.99 -8.33 -4.01
C ARG A 43 -5.10 -9.21 -4.57
N SER A 44 -4.76 -10.39 -5.07
CA SER A 44 -5.74 -11.36 -5.55
C SER A 44 -6.32 -12.17 -4.40
N ASP A 45 -7.47 -12.80 -4.62
CA ASP A 45 -7.96 -13.84 -3.73
C ASP A 45 -6.93 -14.96 -3.63
N HIS A 46 -6.60 -15.38 -2.39
CA HIS A 46 -5.50 -16.29 -2.11
C HIS A 46 -4.13 -15.87 -2.70
N GLY A 47 -3.88 -14.57 -2.75
CA GLY A 47 -2.68 -13.98 -3.39
C GLY A 47 -1.35 -14.39 -2.76
N GLU A 48 -1.34 -14.93 -1.53
CA GLU A 48 -0.19 -15.54 -0.89
C GLU A 48 0.26 -16.85 -1.59
N GLN A 49 -0.65 -17.57 -2.25
CA GLN A 49 -0.37 -18.87 -2.87
C GLN A 49 0.64 -18.78 -4.03
N PRO A 50 0.51 -17.86 -5.01
CA PRO A 50 1.49 -17.70 -6.08
C PRO A 50 2.87 -17.34 -5.54
N ILE A 51 2.94 -16.51 -4.50
CA ILE A 51 4.20 -16.09 -3.88
C ILE A 51 4.84 -17.28 -3.17
N TRP A 52 4.08 -18.04 -2.39
CA TRP A 52 4.56 -19.27 -1.75
C TRP A 52 5.03 -20.31 -2.77
N LEU A 53 4.26 -20.54 -3.83
CA LEU A 53 4.62 -21.47 -4.90
C LEU A 53 5.90 -21.05 -5.66
N THR A 54 6.17 -19.74 -5.76
CA THR A 54 7.42 -19.21 -6.31
C THR A 54 8.63 -19.67 -5.48
N VAL A 55 8.53 -19.60 -4.15
CA VAL A 55 9.57 -20.08 -3.23
C VAL A 55 9.76 -21.60 -3.36
N ILE A 56 8.65 -22.35 -3.41
CA ILE A 56 8.69 -23.80 -3.58
C ILE A 56 9.36 -24.20 -4.90
N LEU A 57 8.97 -23.53 -6.01
CA LEU A 57 9.55 -23.80 -7.33
C LEU A 57 11.05 -23.51 -7.36
N ALA A 58 11.48 -22.38 -6.79
CA ALA A 58 12.89 -22.05 -6.67
C ALA A 58 13.66 -23.07 -5.81
N SER A 59 13.03 -23.59 -4.76
CA SER A 59 13.60 -24.65 -3.90
C SER A 59 13.77 -25.97 -4.69
N LEU A 60 12.78 -26.34 -5.48
CA LEU A 60 12.84 -27.54 -6.34
C LEU A 60 13.96 -27.47 -7.38
N LEU A 61 14.26 -26.26 -7.88
CA LEU A 61 15.38 -26.03 -8.78
C LEU A 61 16.76 -26.11 -8.09
N GLY A 62 16.79 -26.07 -6.74
CA GLY A 62 18.03 -26.15 -5.96
C GLY A 62 18.97 -24.97 -6.14
N GLN A 63 18.47 -23.80 -6.53
CA GLN A 63 19.32 -22.64 -6.88
C GLN A 63 19.20 -21.46 -5.90
N ILE A 64 18.46 -21.61 -4.79
CA ILE A 64 18.39 -20.57 -3.75
C ILE A 64 19.77 -20.37 -3.12
N GLY A 65 20.20 -19.11 -3.02
CA GLY A 65 21.51 -18.73 -2.50
C GLY A 65 22.65 -18.77 -3.53
N LEU A 66 22.39 -19.22 -4.74
CA LEU A 66 23.37 -19.16 -5.82
C LEU A 66 23.27 -17.82 -6.57
N PRO A 67 24.40 -17.16 -6.93
CA PRO A 67 24.37 -15.93 -7.70
C PRO A 67 23.57 -16.07 -9.00
N GLY A 68 22.56 -15.21 -9.20
CA GLY A 68 21.65 -15.24 -10.35
C GLY A 68 20.63 -16.38 -10.35
N GLY A 69 20.46 -17.10 -9.22
CA GLY A 69 19.45 -18.13 -9.02
C GLY A 69 18.48 -17.77 -7.89
N GLY A 70 17.50 -18.65 -7.65
CA GLY A 70 16.54 -18.51 -6.57
C GLY A 70 15.27 -17.75 -6.96
N PHE A 71 14.76 -16.93 -6.06
CA PHE A 71 13.53 -16.17 -6.28
C PHE A 71 13.66 -14.72 -5.86
N GLY A 72 12.78 -13.87 -6.38
CA GLY A 72 12.67 -12.47 -6.01
C GLY A 72 11.24 -11.96 -6.13
N ILE A 73 10.86 -11.06 -5.22
CA ILE A 73 9.54 -10.44 -5.18
C ILE A 73 9.75 -8.93 -5.09
N GLY A 74 9.09 -8.18 -5.97
CA GLY A 74 9.10 -6.72 -5.90
C GLY A 74 10.44 -6.05 -6.25
N TYR A 75 11.28 -6.68 -7.05
CA TYR A 75 12.49 -6.03 -7.56
C TYR A 75 12.14 -4.74 -8.31
N GLY A 76 12.82 -3.65 -7.94
CA GLY A 76 12.54 -2.31 -8.48
C GLY A 76 11.36 -1.58 -7.84
N CYS A 77 10.64 -2.20 -6.89
CA CYS A 77 9.58 -1.52 -6.15
C CYS A 77 10.12 -0.69 -4.98
N GLU A 78 11.20 -1.15 -4.36
CA GLU A 78 11.85 -0.50 -3.23
C GLU A 78 13.37 -0.59 -3.37
N ASN A 79 14.07 0.45 -2.94
CA ASN A 79 15.55 0.51 -3.03
C ASN A 79 16.25 -0.54 -2.15
N GLY A 80 15.56 -1.09 -1.13
CA GLY A 80 16.10 -2.08 -0.21
C GLY A 80 16.35 -3.46 -0.81
N ILE A 81 15.72 -3.78 -1.96
CA ILE A 81 15.81 -5.10 -2.57
C ILE A 81 16.99 -5.13 -3.55
N GLY A 82 17.96 -6.00 -3.26
CA GLY A 82 19.15 -6.18 -4.08
C GLY A 82 20.29 -5.19 -3.83
N ASN A 83 20.11 -4.20 -2.97
CA ASN A 83 21.13 -3.24 -2.59
C ASN A 83 21.55 -3.43 -1.13
N PRO A 84 22.83 -3.31 -0.79
CA PRO A 84 23.29 -3.25 0.59
C PRO A 84 22.96 -1.85 1.16
N VAL A 85 21.77 -1.71 1.72
CA VAL A 85 21.28 -0.41 2.23
C VAL A 85 21.44 -0.34 3.74
N LYS A 86 22.00 0.76 4.22
CA LYS A 86 21.95 1.10 5.64
C LYS A 86 20.57 1.67 5.94
N ILE A 87 19.77 0.93 6.71
CA ILE A 87 18.45 1.41 7.15
C ILE A 87 18.64 2.59 8.10
N PHE A 88 17.96 3.70 7.80
CA PHE A 88 17.87 4.86 8.65
C PHE A 88 16.42 5.12 9.05
N ASN A 89 16.16 5.14 10.35
CA ASN A 89 14.83 5.42 10.88
C ASN A 89 14.61 6.93 10.94
N TRP A 90 14.07 7.46 9.86
CA TRP A 90 13.70 8.86 9.77
C TRP A 90 12.65 9.24 10.82
N PRO A 91 12.72 10.47 11.35
CA PRO A 91 11.65 10.96 12.22
C PRO A 91 10.33 11.10 11.45
N ALA A 92 9.23 11.02 12.17
CA ALA A 92 7.88 11.22 11.64
C ALA A 92 7.12 12.19 12.54
N LEU A 93 5.99 12.69 12.04
CA LEU A 93 5.04 13.43 12.84
C LEU A 93 4.56 12.56 14.02
N SER A 94 4.24 13.19 15.13
CA SER A 94 3.66 12.51 16.29
C SER A 94 2.39 11.74 15.90
N GLN A 95 2.31 10.47 16.28
CA GLN A 95 1.16 9.61 15.95
C GLN A 95 0.08 9.64 17.04
N GLY A 96 0.37 10.24 18.19
CA GLY A 96 -0.51 10.17 19.35
C GLY A 96 -0.72 8.75 19.85
N THR A 97 -1.84 8.53 20.55
CA THR A 97 -2.25 7.23 21.06
C THR A 97 -3.55 6.82 20.39
N ASN A 98 -3.57 5.67 19.71
CA ASN A 98 -4.79 5.13 19.16
C ASN A 98 -5.61 4.47 20.28
N SER A 99 -6.83 4.93 20.47
CA SER A 99 -7.77 4.35 21.45
C SER A 99 -8.57 3.16 20.88
N VAL A 100 -8.46 2.90 19.58
CA VAL A 100 -9.11 1.78 18.91
C VAL A 100 -8.10 0.64 18.79
N GLU A 101 -8.35 -0.46 19.46
CA GLU A 101 -7.48 -1.64 19.47
C GLU A 101 -7.75 -2.57 18.29
N GLU A 102 -9.00 -2.59 17.81
CA GLU A 102 -9.41 -3.40 16.67
C GLU A 102 -8.81 -2.87 15.38
N PHE A 103 -8.51 -3.79 14.48
CA PHE A 103 -8.05 -3.46 13.14
C PHE A 103 -8.81 -4.28 12.08
N ILE A 104 -8.85 -3.74 10.87
CA ILE A 104 -9.45 -4.42 9.73
C ILE A 104 -8.37 -4.58 8.65
N PRO A 105 -8.13 -5.81 8.17
CA PRO A 105 -7.21 -6.03 7.05
C PRO A 105 -7.64 -5.22 5.83
N VAL A 106 -6.69 -4.61 5.13
CA VAL A 106 -6.96 -3.75 3.95
C VAL A 106 -7.83 -4.45 2.90
N ALA A 107 -7.62 -5.75 2.68
CA ALA A 107 -8.41 -6.55 1.73
C ALA A 107 -9.87 -6.75 2.16
N ARG A 108 -10.24 -6.41 3.40
CA ARG A 108 -11.59 -6.62 3.97
C ARG A 108 -12.42 -5.33 4.05
N ILE A 109 -11.96 -4.22 3.48
CA ILE A 109 -12.68 -2.94 3.54
C ILE A 109 -14.09 -3.06 2.93
N ALA A 110 -14.23 -3.70 1.76
CA ALA A 110 -15.54 -3.91 1.17
C ALA A 110 -16.46 -4.79 2.04
N ASP A 111 -15.92 -5.86 2.64
CA ASP A 111 -16.67 -6.70 3.57
C ASP A 111 -17.14 -5.93 4.80
N MET A 112 -16.25 -5.15 5.39
CA MET A 112 -16.55 -4.31 6.56
C MET A 112 -17.72 -3.37 6.29
N LEU A 113 -17.68 -2.66 5.17
CA LEU A 113 -18.69 -1.68 4.81
C LEU A 113 -20.04 -2.33 4.47
N LEU A 114 -20.04 -3.52 3.84
CA LEU A 114 -21.25 -4.23 3.44
C LEU A 114 -21.88 -5.04 4.57
N HIS A 115 -21.10 -5.47 5.57
CA HIS A 115 -21.55 -6.42 6.58
C HIS A 115 -21.18 -6.00 8.01
N PRO A 116 -21.57 -4.79 8.47
CA PRO A 116 -21.27 -4.33 9.83
C PRO A 116 -21.76 -5.34 10.87
N GLY A 117 -21.00 -5.55 11.94
CA GLY A 117 -21.30 -6.49 13.03
C GLY A 117 -21.01 -7.96 12.71
N THR A 118 -20.70 -8.32 11.47
CA THR A 118 -20.38 -9.71 11.10
C THR A 118 -19.00 -10.09 11.62
N LYS A 119 -18.89 -11.34 12.12
CA LYS A 119 -17.61 -11.90 12.56
C LYS A 119 -16.84 -12.49 11.40
N PHE A 120 -15.53 -12.36 11.43
CA PHE A 120 -14.62 -12.95 10.46
C PHE A 120 -13.37 -13.50 11.14
N ASP A 121 -12.75 -14.50 10.53
CA ASP A 121 -11.50 -15.09 11.01
C ASP A 121 -10.30 -14.42 10.33
N TYR A 122 -9.30 -14.04 11.13
CA TYR A 122 -8.05 -13.48 10.63
C TYR A 122 -6.91 -13.85 11.57
N ASP A 123 -5.87 -14.48 11.03
CA ASP A 123 -4.63 -14.85 11.73
C ASP A 123 -4.88 -15.65 13.04
N GLY A 124 -5.89 -16.52 13.03
CA GLY A 124 -6.28 -17.34 14.19
C GLY A 124 -7.20 -16.64 15.19
N GLU A 125 -7.53 -15.38 14.96
CA GLU A 125 -8.43 -14.59 15.81
C GLU A 125 -9.82 -14.44 15.17
N LYS A 126 -10.83 -14.21 16.01
CA LYS A 126 -12.18 -13.87 15.58
C LYS A 126 -12.43 -12.39 15.83
N LEU A 127 -12.45 -11.63 14.75
CA LEU A 127 -12.71 -10.21 14.74
C LEU A 127 -14.15 -9.91 14.31
N SER A 128 -14.60 -8.68 14.50
CA SER A 128 -15.93 -8.22 14.09
C SER A 128 -15.81 -6.91 13.32
N TYR A 129 -16.59 -6.76 12.24
CA TYR A 129 -16.61 -5.51 11.49
C TYR A 129 -17.33 -4.40 12.27
N PRO A 130 -16.72 -3.22 12.43
CA PRO A 130 -17.40 -2.06 12.99
C PRO A 130 -18.47 -1.52 12.02
N ASP A 131 -19.42 -0.75 12.55
CA ASP A 131 -20.36 0.02 11.75
C ASP A 131 -19.73 1.38 11.39
N ILE A 132 -19.24 1.50 10.15
CA ILE A 132 -18.56 2.69 9.65
C ILE A 132 -19.58 3.61 8.98
N ARG A 133 -19.82 4.76 9.60
CA ARG A 133 -20.73 5.80 9.10
C ARG A 133 -20.02 6.90 8.32
N LEU A 134 -18.75 7.16 8.64
CA LEU A 134 -17.90 8.12 7.94
C LEU A 134 -16.64 7.40 7.42
N LEU A 135 -16.39 7.48 6.12
CA LEU A 135 -15.16 7.02 5.49
C LEU A 135 -14.36 8.24 5.04
N TYR A 136 -13.16 8.40 5.60
CA TYR A 136 -12.23 9.45 5.17
C TYR A 136 -11.01 8.81 4.50
N TRP A 137 -10.79 9.12 3.24
CA TRP A 137 -9.69 8.58 2.46
C TRP A 137 -8.66 9.66 2.13
N ALA A 138 -7.47 9.55 2.72
CA ALA A 138 -6.35 10.44 2.47
C ALA A 138 -5.15 9.62 1.99
N GLY A 139 -4.74 9.84 0.75
CA GLY A 139 -3.65 9.09 0.10
C GLY A 139 -4.07 7.73 -0.47
N GLY A 140 -3.51 7.39 -1.62
CA GLY A 140 -3.85 6.19 -2.37
C GLY A 140 -5.19 6.26 -3.09
N ASN A 141 -5.46 5.25 -3.92
CA ASN A 141 -6.68 5.18 -4.72
C ASN A 141 -7.25 3.76 -4.67
N PRO A 142 -8.21 3.47 -3.76
CA PRO A 142 -8.74 2.12 -3.56
C PRO A 142 -9.34 1.53 -4.82
N PHE A 143 -9.96 2.32 -5.69
CA PHE A 143 -10.50 1.85 -6.97
C PHE A 143 -9.43 1.46 -8.00
N HIS A 144 -8.14 1.58 -7.67
CA HIS A 144 -7.01 1.05 -8.44
C HIS A 144 -6.24 -0.07 -7.72
N HIS A 145 -6.46 -0.22 -6.40
CA HIS A 145 -5.68 -1.16 -5.58
C HIS A 145 -6.49 -2.33 -5.05
N HIS A 146 -7.81 -2.16 -4.84
CA HIS A 146 -8.63 -3.19 -4.23
C HIS A 146 -9.15 -4.20 -5.26
N GLN A 147 -9.49 -5.35 -4.74
CA GLN A 147 -10.14 -6.45 -5.45
C GLN A 147 -11.62 -6.15 -5.64
N ASP A 148 -12.24 -6.77 -6.64
CA ASP A 148 -13.67 -6.72 -6.89
C ASP A 148 -14.24 -5.29 -6.84
N LEU A 149 -13.87 -4.50 -7.84
CA LEU A 149 -14.25 -3.08 -7.90
C LEU A 149 -15.76 -2.87 -7.96
N ASN A 150 -16.53 -3.78 -8.55
CA ASN A 150 -17.99 -3.68 -8.57
C ASN A 150 -18.56 -3.76 -7.14
N ARG A 151 -18.07 -4.71 -6.36
CA ARG A 151 -18.43 -4.85 -4.95
C ARG A 151 -17.96 -3.65 -4.11
N LEU A 152 -16.80 -3.07 -4.43
CA LEU A 152 -16.29 -1.87 -3.77
C LEU A 152 -17.20 -0.65 -4.04
N VAL A 153 -17.76 -0.50 -5.24
CA VAL A 153 -18.76 0.54 -5.55
C VAL A 153 -19.97 0.43 -4.62
N ASP A 154 -20.49 -0.77 -4.42
CA ASP A 154 -21.62 -0.99 -3.52
C ASP A 154 -21.26 -0.74 -2.05
N ALA A 155 -20.03 -1.10 -1.67
CA ALA A 155 -19.50 -0.85 -0.33
C ALA A 155 -19.37 0.66 -0.02
N PHE A 156 -18.87 1.45 -0.95
CA PHE A 156 -18.73 2.91 -0.79
C PHE A 156 -20.05 3.67 -0.70
N ARG A 157 -21.16 3.03 -1.02
CA ARG A 157 -22.51 3.60 -0.86
C ARG A 157 -23.11 3.38 0.53
N GLN A 158 -22.46 2.56 1.39
CA GLN A 158 -23.00 2.24 2.71
C GLN A 158 -22.75 3.33 3.75
N PRO A 159 -21.55 3.96 3.84
CA PRO A 159 -21.32 5.04 4.78
C PRO A 159 -22.27 6.23 4.51
N GLU A 160 -22.60 6.97 5.57
CA GLU A 160 -23.40 8.20 5.46
C GLU A 160 -22.65 9.32 4.73
N CYS A 161 -21.32 9.28 4.79
CA CYS A 161 -20.46 10.25 4.14
C CYS A 161 -19.10 9.64 3.79
N VAL A 162 -18.65 9.88 2.55
CA VAL A 162 -17.32 9.54 2.06
C VAL A 162 -16.57 10.83 1.73
N ILE A 163 -15.45 11.06 2.40
CA ILE A 163 -14.56 12.21 2.19
C ILE A 163 -13.25 11.71 1.58
N VAL A 164 -12.73 12.42 0.59
CA VAL A 164 -11.48 12.10 -0.08
C VAL A 164 -10.59 13.34 -0.21
N ASN A 165 -9.32 13.22 0.17
CA ASN A 165 -8.27 14.15 -0.23
C ASN A 165 -7.67 13.67 -1.55
N GLU A 166 -7.72 14.46 -2.61
CA GLU A 166 -7.24 14.01 -3.91
C GLU A 166 -6.71 15.17 -4.78
N ILE A 167 -5.70 14.86 -5.59
CA ILE A 167 -5.09 15.80 -6.53
C ILE A 167 -5.75 15.77 -7.91
N TRP A 168 -6.45 14.68 -8.25
CA TRP A 168 -7.10 14.46 -9.54
C TRP A 168 -8.51 13.90 -9.37
N TRP A 169 -9.33 14.00 -10.41
CA TRP A 169 -10.62 13.30 -10.47
C TRP A 169 -10.43 11.80 -10.73
N THR A 170 -9.80 11.12 -9.78
CA THR A 170 -9.63 9.66 -9.79
C THR A 170 -10.96 8.94 -9.68
N ALA A 171 -10.95 7.62 -9.89
CA ALA A 171 -12.13 6.81 -9.65
C ALA A 171 -12.60 6.91 -8.19
N THR A 172 -11.68 7.00 -7.22
CA THR A 172 -12.02 7.18 -5.81
C THR A 172 -12.72 8.51 -5.56
N ALA A 173 -12.18 9.61 -6.06
CA ALA A 173 -12.80 10.94 -5.93
C ALA A 173 -14.21 10.99 -6.52
N ARG A 174 -14.48 10.25 -7.59
CA ARG A 174 -15.81 10.18 -8.24
C ARG A 174 -16.86 9.39 -7.45
N HIS A 175 -16.43 8.63 -6.44
CA HIS A 175 -17.30 7.88 -5.54
C HIS A 175 -17.39 8.51 -4.15
N ALA A 176 -16.84 9.71 -3.96
CA ALA A 176 -16.91 10.46 -2.72
C ALA A 176 -18.06 11.47 -2.73
N ASP A 177 -18.57 11.79 -1.53
CA ASP A 177 -19.54 12.87 -1.32
C ASP A 177 -18.85 14.22 -1.21
N ILE A 178 -17.65 14.25 -0.61
CA ILE A 178 -16.82 15.44 -0.44
C ILE A 178 -15.41 15.16 -0.93
N VAL A 179 -14.89 16.03 -1.80
CA VAL A 179 -13.50 15.97 -2.26
C VAL A 179 -12.79 17.25 -1.83
N PHE A 180 -11.75 17.11 -1.04
CA PHE A 180 -10.83 18.21 -0.77
C PHE A 180 -9.71 18.21 -1.82
N PRO A 181 -9.58 19.26 -2.64
CA PRO A 181 -8.49 19.37 -3.56
C PRO A 181 -7.18 19.62 -2.80
N ILE A 182 -6.22 18.73 -2.95
CA ILE A 182 -4.93 18.83 -2.30
C ILE A 182 -3.81 19.15 -3.29
N THR A 183 -2.72 19.72 -2.78
CA THR A 183 -1.55 20.08 -3.56
C THR A 183 -0.78 18.85 -4.00
N THR A 184 -0.21 18.96 -5.20
CA THR A 184 0.84 18.05 -5.67
C THR A 184 2.18 18.37 -5.00
N VAL A 185 3.17 17.50 -5.17
CA VAL A 185 4.54 17.73 -4.68
C VAL A 185 5.23 18.95 -5.33
N LEU A 186 4.72 19.44 -6.47
CA LEU A 186 5.25 20.64 -7.13
C LEU A 186 4.75 21.93 -6.48
N GLU A 187 3.67 21.87 -5.72
CA GLU A 187 2.94 23.01 -5.18
C GLU A 187 3.28 23.30 -3.72
N ARG A 188 4.15 22.50 -3.08
CA ARG A 188 4.56 22.65 -1.69
C ARG A 188 6.05 22.37 -1.48
N ASN A 189 6.59 22.81 -0.36
CA ASN A 189 7.89 22.34 0.13
C ASN A 189 7.70 21.01 0.86
N ASP A 190 8.65 20.09 0.70
CA ASP A 190 8.60 18.79 1.36
C ASP A 190 10.01 18.20 1.50
N LEU A 191 10.13 17.05 2.18
CA LEU A 191 11.34 16.25 2.27
C LEU A 191 11.04 14.84 1.79
N MET A 192 11.72 14.40 0.74
CA MET A 192 11.68 12.99 0.36
C MET A 192 12.67 12.20 1.22
N MET A 193 12.14 11.27 1.97
CA MET A 193 12.90 10.40 2.87
C MET A 193 12.29 9.00 2.87
N THR A 194 13.11 7.97 2.76
CA THR A 194 12.67 6.59 2.94
C THR A 194 13.68 5.83 3.79
N LYS A 195 13.26 4.85 4.54
CA LYS A 195 14.18 4.05 5.38
C LYS A 195 15.22 3.26 4.55
N TRP A 196 14.96 3.07 3.26
CA TRP A 196 15.79 2.30 2.34
C TRP A 196 16.78 3.15 1.53
N GLU A 197 16.69 4.46 1.66
CA GLU A 197 17.55 5.42 0.97
C GLU A 197 18.28 6.27 2.01
N PRO A 198 19.63 6.27 2.02
CA PRO A 198 20.40 7.03 2.99
C PRO A 198 20.42 8.55 2.72
N MET A 199 19.84 8.98 1.58
CA MET A 199 19.78 10.39 1.21
C MET A 199 18.39 10.96 1.50
N ALA A 200 18.37 12.16 2.08
CA ALA A 200 17.19 13.01 2.11
C ALA A 200 17.28 14.01 0.96
N THR A 201 16.19 14.17 0.23
CA THR A 201 16.15 15.14 -0.88
C THR A 201 15.13 16.24 -0.55
N PRO A 202 15.57 17.52 -0.47
CA PRO A 202 14.62 18.60 -0.35
C PRO A 202 13.81 18.75 -1.63
N MET A 203 12.51 18.88 -1.47
CA MET A 203 11.55 19.07 -2.54
C MET A 203 11.05 20.51 -2.46
N HIS A 204 11.57 21.39 -3.31
CA HIS A 204 11.18 22.79 -3.31
C HIS A 204 9.91 23.00 -4.10
N LYS A 205 9.02 23.82 -3.56
CA LYS A 205 7.84 24.31 -4.28
C LYS A 205 8.25 24.93 -5.60
N ALA A 206 7.70 24.43 -6.70
CA ALA A 206 8.01 24.89 -8.06
C ALA A 206 6.94 25.82 -8.64
N ILE A 207 5.68 25.64 -8.22
CA ILE A 207 4.53 26.43 -8.67
C ILE A 207 3.63 26.80 -7.49
N GLU A 208 2.80 27.81 -7.63
CA GLU A 208 1.75 28.11 -6.65
C GLU A 208 0.64 27.05 -6.72
N PRO A 209 -0.05 26.78 -5.58
CA PRO A 209 -1.21 25.90 -5.57
C PRO A 209 -2.23 26.26 -6.64
N VAL A 210 -2.71 25.26 -7.37
CA VAL A 210 -3.69 25.44 -8.43
C VAL A 210 -5.10 25.52 -7.84
N GLY A 211 -5.83 26.59 -8.20
CA GLY A 211 -7.20 26.79 -7.77
C GLY A 211 -7.33 26.94 -6.26
N GLU A 212 -8.14 26.10 -5.62
CA GLU A 212 -8.38 26.09 -4.17
C GLU A 212 -7.63 24.95 -3.46
N SER A 213 -6.66 24.31 -4.11
CA SER A 213 -5.91 23.21 -3.51
C SER A 213 -5.10 23.69 -2.30
N ARG A 214 -5.07 22.82 -1.28
CA ARG A 214 -4.35 23.05 0.00
C ARG A 214 -3.50 21.85 0.33
N ASN A 215 -2.46 22.05 1.13
CA ASN A 215 -1.70 20.93 1.66
C ASN A 215 -2.56 20.06 2.57
N ASP A 216 -2.32 18.75 2.57
CA ASP A 216 -3.01 17.84 3.52
C ASP A 216 -2.87 18.33 4.97
N TYR A 217 -1.68 18.84 5.34
CA TYR A 217 -1.44 19.38 6.66
C TYR A 217 -2.40 20.54 7.00
N ASP A 218 -2.63 21.46 6.06
CA ASP A 218 -3.54 22.59 6.25
C ASP A 218 -5.00 22.13 6.36
N VAL A 219 -5.38 21.13 5.55
CA VAL A 219 -6.73 20.53 5.62
C VAL A 219 -6.97 19.92 6.99
N PHE A 220 -6.04 19.07 7.45
CA PHE A 220 -6.18 18.41 8.75
C PHE A 220 -6.03 19.38 9.93
N SER A 221 -5.15 20.38 9.85
CA SER A 221 -5.06 21.45 10.86
C SER A 221 -6.37 22.24 10.99
N GLY A 222 -6.99 22.56 9.84
CA GLY A 222 -8.27 23.23 9.81
C GLY A 222 -9.42 22.37 10.36
N LEU A 223 -9.38 21.05 10.19
CA LEU A 223 -10.32 20.13 10.82
C LEU A 223 -10.08 20.04 12.33
N ALA A 224 -8.81 19.88 12.75
CA ALA A 224 -8.43 19.84 14.17
C ALA A 224 -8.87 21.10 14.92
N GLN A 225 -8.74 22.27 14.29
CA GLN A 225 -9.20 23.53 14.86
C GLN A 225 -10.70 23.52 15.12
N ARG A 226 -11.51 23.02 14.17
CA ARG A 226 -12.98 22.96 14.31
C ARG A 226 -13.41 21.91 15.32
N LEU A 227 -12.64 20.86 15.50
CA LEU A 227 -12.89 19.79 16.44
C LEU A 227 -12.31 20.05 17.85
N GLY A 228 -11.53 21.14 18.02
CA GLY A 228 -11.06 21.62 19.32
C GLY A 228 -9.76 20.99 19.82
N PHE A 229 -8.96 20.38 18.94
CA PHE A 229 -7.64 19.79 19.29
C PHE A 229 -6.51 20.27 18.38
N PHE A 230 -6.57 21.54 17.97
CA PHE A 230 -5.57 22.14 17.07
C PHE A 230 -4.14 22.06 17.62
N GLU A 231 -3.96 22.42 18.90
CA GLU A 231 -2.65 22.44 19.54
C GLU A 231 -2.06 21.03 19.67
N GLU A 232 -2.89 20.04 19.99
CA GLU A 232 -2.46 18.64 20.08
C GLU A 232 -2.05 18.09 18.72
N PHE A 233 -2.75 18.49 17.65
CA PHE A 233 -2.45 18.04 16.30
C PHE A 233 -1.22 18.72 15.73
N THR A 234 -1.11 20.04 15.90
CA THR A 234 -0.03 20.84 15.29
C THR A 234 1.22 20.92 16.15
N GLU A 235 1.11 20.70 17.46
CA GLU A 235 2.15 21.01 18.46
C GLU A 235 2.66 22.45 18.33
N GLY A 236 1.76 23.37 17.93
CA GLY A 236 2.06 24.78 17.70
C GLY A 236 2.94 25.06 16.48
N ARG A 237 3.08 24.10 15.55
CA ARG A 237 3.94 24.24 14.35
C ARG A 237 3.11 24.36 13.08
N ASN A 238 3.57 25.17 12.16
CA ASN A 238 3.13 25.16 10.77
C ASN A 238 3.95 24.12 9.95
N GLU A 239 3.64 23.97 8.67
CA GLU A 239 4.28 22.99 7.79
C GLU A 239 5.81 23.21 7.70
N GLU A 240 6.27 24.43 7.51
CA GLU A 240 7.70 24.74 7.41
C GLU A 240 8.45 24.45 8.72
N GLU A 241 7.85 24.78 9.84
CA GLU A 241 8.39 24.49 11.16
C GLU A 241 8.46 23.00 11.43
N TRP A 242 7.48 22.22 10.93
CA TRP A 242 7.53 20.76 10.98
C TRP A 242 8.65 20.19 10.12
N LEU A 243 8.81 20.64 8.89
CA LEU A 243 9.90 20.19 8.02
C LEU A 243 11.27 20.45 8.66
N ARG A 244 11.45 21.62 9.25
CA ARG A 244 12.68 21.99 9.98
C ARG A 244 12.90 21.12 11.21
N HIS A 245 11.86 20.92 12.00
CA HIS A 245 11.91 20.07 13.19
C HIS A 245 12.27 18.62 12.86
N LEU A 246 11.64 18.03 11.85
CA LEU A 246 11.97 16.67 11.39
C LEU A 246 13.40 16.56 10.87
N TRP A 247 13.85 17.56 10.13
CA TRP A 247 15.25 17.61 9.66
C TRP A 247 16.24 17.68 10.81
N ASP A 248 16.01 18.52 11.80
CA ASP A 248 16.87 18.65 12.97
C ASP A 248 16.90 17.37 13.79
N GLN A 249 15.77 16.70 13.97
CA GLN A 249 15.71 15.37 14.59
C GLN A 249 16.51 14.32 13.79
N ALA A 250 16.40 14.34 12.46
CA ALA A 250 17.15 13.43 11.60
C ALA A 250 18.67 13.63 11.77
N ARG A 251 19.12 14.87 11.79
CA ARG A 251 20.54 15.23 12.02
C ARG A 251 21.06 14.76 13.37
N GLN A 252 20.22 14.75 14.40
CA GLN A 252 20.59 14.26 15.72
C GLN A 252 20.72 12.73 15.79
N ARG A 253 20.02 12.00 14.89
CA ARG A 253 20.05 10.54 14.80
C ARG A 253 21.18 10.02 13.90
N ALA A 254 21.72 10.86 13.02
CA ALA A 254 22.78 10.51 12.07
C ALA A 254 24.17 10.56 12.70
#